data_453afb2d599b5fc9e01c8076e78e5388
#
_entry.id   453afb2d599b5fc9e01c8076e78e5388
#
_cell.length_a   1.000
_cell.length_b   1.000
_cell.length_c   1.000
_cell.angle_alpha   90.00
_cell.angle_beta   90.00
_cell.angle_gamma   90.00
#
_symmetry.space_group_name_H-M   'P 1'
#
loop_
_entity.id
_entity.type
_entity.pdbx_description
1 polymer ?
#
loop_
_entity_poly.entity_id
_entity_poly.type
_entity_poly.pdbx_seq_one_letter_code
_entity_poly.pdbx_strand_id
1 'polypeptide(L)'
;PRPLLLSHGWPWTFWDFRKVIGPLTDPAAHGGDPADAFDVVVPSLPGFGFSTPLATPGINWWKTADLWAVLMEQLGYPRFGAHGGDVGAFISAQLGHAHAERITGVHLTTPGMLTFMAGKGWDAADYDEQDAVHFPRMRQVQASETGHFVIQSTKPQNLAVAFADSPAGLLAWLVDKRRNWGDCHGDIESRFSKDDLLDNAMLYWATE
;
A
#
# COMPACT_ATOMS: atom_id res chain seq x y z
N PRO A 1 2.58 -22.30 -11.16
CA PRO A 1 2.59 -21.18 -10.20
C PRO A 1 1.19 -20.90 -9.68
N ARG A 2 1.09 -20.31 -8.48
CA ARG A 2 -0.17 -19.87 -7.88
C ARG A 2 -0.37 -18.38 -8.17
N PRO A 3 -1.55 -17.92 -8.61
CA PRO A 3 -1.77 -16.49 -8.86
C PRO A 3 -1.78 -15.70 -7.56
N LEU A 4 -1.07 -14.58 -7.54
CA LEU A 4 -0.98 -13.67 -6.38
C LEU A 4 -1.13 -12.22 -6.83
N LEU A 5 -2.11 -11.55 -6.27
CA LEU A 5 -2.36 -10.12 -6.46
C LEU A 5 -1.71 -9.32 -5.34
N LEU A 6 -0.89 -8.31 -5.69
CA LEU A 6 -0.25 -7.40 -4.74
C LEU A 6 -0.83 -5.99 -4.92
N SER A 7 -1.51 -5.47 -3.90
CA SER A 7 -2.10 -4.14 -3.91
C SER A 7 -1.29 -3.18 -3.07
N HIS A 8 -0.77 -2.10 -3.69
CA HIS A 8 -0.05 -1.05 -2.98
C HIS A 8 -1.02 -0.08 -2.26
N GLY A 9 -0.48 0.86 -1.52
CA GLY A 9 -1.21 1.93 -0.86
C GLY A 9 -0.73 3.31 -1.28
N TRP A 10 -1.00 4.32 -0.45
CA TRP A 10 -0.58 5.70 -0.66
C TRP A 10 0.32 6.17 0.50
N PRO A 11 1.43 6.86 0.24
CA PRO A 11 1.96 7.36 -1.04
C PRO A 11 2.96 6.38 -1.69
N TRP A 12 2.56 5.14 -1.78
CA TRP A 12 3.32 4.05 -2.37
C TRP A 12 2.87 3.81 -3.81
N THR A 13 3.63 3.00 -4.55
CA THR A 13 3.28 2.59 -5.92
C THR A 13 3.51 1.08 -6.08
N PHE A 14 3.11 0.53 -7.22
CA PHE A 14 3.44 -0.85 -7.58
C PHE A 14 4.96 -1.11 -7.52
N TRP A 15 5.80 -0.09 -7.70
CA TRP A 15 7.25 -0.17 -7.66
C TRP A 15 7.82 -0.59 -6.30
N ASP A 16 7.08 -0.39 -5.24
CA ASP A 16 7.47 -0.83 -3.90
C ASP A 16 7.57 -2.36 -3.79
N PHE A 17 6.87 -3.09 -4.64
CA PHE A 17 6.96 -4.56 -4.68
C PHE A 17 8.14 -5.10 -5.51
N ARG A 18 8.92 -4.26 -6.22
CA ARG A 18 9.97 -4.69 -7.13
C ARG A 18 10.98 -5.68 -6.53
N LYS A 19 11.28 -5.54 -5.23
CA LYS A 19 12.25 -6.41 -4.54
C LYS A 19 11.68 -7.78 -4.17
N VAL A 20 10.37 -7.95 -4.14
CA VAL A 20 9.72 -9.23 -3.80
C VAL A 20 9.23 -9.98 -5.03
N ILE A 21 9.10 -9.34 -6.18
CA ILE A 21 8.65 -9.99 -7.42
C ILE A 21 9.56 -11.16 -7.79
N GLY A 22 10.88 -10.93 -7.88
CA GLY A 22 11.85 -11.99 -8.20
C GLY A 22 11.75 -13.20 -7.27
N PRO A 23 11.88 -13.03 -5.95
CA PRO A 23 11.74 -14.12 -4.99
C PRO A 23 10.40 -14.86 -5.05
N LEU A 24 9.31 -14.17 -5.37
CA LEU A 24 7.98 -14.79 -5.49
C LEU A 24 7.79 -15.54 -6.82
N THR A 25 8.35 -15.03 -7.91
CA THR A 25 8.17 -15.63 -9.25
C THR A 25 9.18 -16.75 -9.55
N ASP A 26 10.38 -16.64 -9.00
CA ASP A 26 11.46 -17.64 -9.13
C ASP A 26 12.12 -17.90 -7.77
N PRO A 27 11.42 -18.55 -6.84
CA PRO A 27 11.97 -18.85 -5.52
C PRO A 27 13.24 -19.71 -5.58
N ALA A 28 13.40 -20.54 -6.60
CA ALA A 28 14.60 -21.38 -6.75
C ALA A 28 15.88 -20.56 -6.90
N ALA A 29 15.84 -19.46 -7.65
CA ALA A 29 16.97 -18.53 -7.79
C ALA A 29 17.32 -17.81 -6.47
N HIS A 30 16.42 -17.85 -5.48
CA HIS A 30 16.56 -17.21 -4.18
C HIS A 30 16.65 -18.20 -3.00
N GLY A 31 16.93 -19.49 -3.29
CA GLY A 31 17.12 -20.53 -2.27
C GLY A 31 15.82 -21.13 -1.72
N GLY A 32 14.68 -20.86 -2.35
CA GLY A 32 13.38 -21.43 -2.00
C GLY A 32 13.01 -22.65 -2.84
N ASP A 33 11.84 -23.23 -2.56
CA ASP A 33 11.29 -24.35 -3.32
C ASP A 33 10.61 -23.83 -4.61
N PRO A 34 10.95 -24.34 -5.81
CA PRO A 34 10.26 -23.97 -7.05
C PRO A 34 8.76 -24.25 -7.05
N ALA A 35 8.27 -25.16 -6.19
CA ALA A 35 6.85 -25.44 -6.02
C ALA A 35 6.09 -24.27 -5.35
N ASP A 36 6.80 -23.34 -4.71
CA ASP A 36 6.23 -22.15 -4.08
C ASP A 36 6.17 -20.94 -5.01
N ALA A 37 6.47 -21.09 -6.30
CA ALA A 37 6.40 -20.01 -7.28
C ALA A 37 4.98 -19.46 -7.46
N PHE A 38 4.90 -18.12 -7.63
CA PHE A 38 3.68 -17.40 -7.91
C PHE A 38 3.69 -16.75 -9.30
N ASP A 39 2.51 -16.63 -9.91
CA ASP A 39 2.24 -15.69 -10.97
C ASP A 39 1.79 -14.37 -10.30
N VAL A 40 2.66 -13.36 -10.34
CA VAL A 40 2.47 -12.12 -9.58
C VAL A 40 1.82 -11.04 -10.45
N VAL A 41 0.70 -10.49 -9.99
CA VAL A 41 0.01 -9.36 -10.61
C VAL A 41 0.08 -8.16 -9.67
N VAL A 42 0.63 -7.04 -10.14
CA VAL A 42 0.86 -5.83 -9.33
C VAL A 42 0.25 -4.61 -10.04
N PRO A 43 -1.07 -4.41 -9.97
CA PRO A 43 -1.70 -3.28 -10.64
C PRO A 43 -1.43 -1.98 -9.91
N SER A 44 -1.35 -0.87 -10.64
CA SER A 44 -1.51 0.46 -10.06
C SER A 44 -2.94 0.65 -9.59
N LEU A 45 -3.13 1.27 -8.42
CA LEU A 45 -4.47 1.62 -7.95
C LEU A 45 -5.17 2.54 -8.94
N PRO A 46 -6.51 2.46 -9.08
CA PRO A 46 -7.25 3.36 -9.97
C PRO A 46 -6.98 4.84 -9.66
N GLY A 47 -6.57 5.59 -10.67
CA GLY A 47 -6.16 6.99 -10.54
C GLY A 47 -4.71 7.20 -10.14
N PHE A 48 -3.88 6.14 -10.10
CA PHE A 48 -2.46 6.23 -9.78
C PHE A 48 -1.61 5.53 -10.84
N GLY A 49 -0.39 6.04 -11.03
CA GLY A 49 0.59 5.44 -11.93
C GLY A 49 -0.01 5.17 -13.31
N PHE A 50 0.06 3.93 -13.78
CA PHE A 50 -0.43 3.58 -15.13
C PHE A 50 -1.94 3.31 -15.19
N SER A 51 -2.68 3.47 -14.08
CA SER A 51 -4.15 3.36 -14.04
C SER A 51 -4.82 4.74 -14.07
N THR A 52 -4.23 5.70 -14.78
CA THR A 52 -4.72 7.07 -15.02
C THR A 52 -5.18 7.24 -16.47
N PRO A 53 -6.07 8.20 -16.76
CA PRO A 53 -6.83 9.01 -15.82
C PRO A 53 -7.95 8.23 -15.15
N LEU A 54 -8.38 8.65 -13.96
CA LEU A 54 -9.55 8.09 -13.30
C LEU A 54 -10.84 8.65 -13.94
N ALA A 55 -11.38 7.95 -14.90
CA ALA A 55 -12.53 8.42 -15.68
C ALA A 55 -13.87 8.29 -14.94
N THR A 56 -13.96 7.47 -13.90
CA THR A 56 -15.20 7.16 -13.20
C THR A 56 -15.14 7.70 -11.75
N PRO A 57 -16.06 8.58 -11.33
CA PRO A 57 -16.10 9.07 -9.97
C PRO A 57 -16.58 8.00 -8.98
N GLY A 58 -16.25 8.21 -7.69
CA GLY A 58 -16.73 7.35 -6.60
C GLY A 58 -16.03 6.00 -6.52
N ILE A 59 -14.85 5.86 -7.10
CA ILE A 59 -13.98 4.71 -6.87
C ILE A 59 -13.44 4.79 -5.44
N ASN A 60 -13.55 3.69 -4.73
CA ASN A 60 -13.07 3.49 -3.38
C ASN A 60 -12.50 2.06 -3.27
N TRP A 61 -12.01 1.66 -2.09
CA TRP A 61 -11.42 0.33 -1.92
C TRP A 61 -12.39 -0.84 -2.14
N TRP A 62 -13.70 -0.68 -1.85
CA TRP A 62 -14.70 -1.71 -2.17
C TRP A 62 -14.82 -1.93 -3.68
N LYS A 63 -15.01 -0.85 -4.44
CA LYS A 63 -15.07 -0.92 -5.90
C LYS A 63 -13.74 -1.35 -6.52
N THR A 64 -12.61 -0.98 -5.91
CA THR A 64 -11.30 -1.44 -6.36
C THR A 64 -11.15 -2.96 -6.17
N ALA A 65 -11.67 -3.51 -5.08
CA ALA A 65 -11.71 -4.96 -4.88
C ALA A 65 -12.52 -5.67 -5.98
N ASP A 66 -13.69 -5.12 -6.35
CA ASP A 66 -14.48 -5.65 -7.46
C ASP A 66 -13.73 -5.57 -8.80
N LEU A 67 -13.05 -4.44 -9.07
CA LEU A 67 -12.21 -4.28 -10.27
C LEU A 67 -11.06 -5.31 -10.29
N TRP A 68 -10.42 -5.56 -9.16
CA TRP A 68 -9.34 -6.56 -9.06
C TRP A 68 -9.86 -7.99 -9.28
N ALA A 69 -11.04 -8.30 -8.76
CA ALA A 69 -11.68 -9.58 -9.04
C ALA A 69 -11.92 -9.76 -10.56
N VAL A 70 -12.44 -8.73 -11.24
CA VAL A 70 -12.64 -8.74 -12.69
C VAL A 70 -11.31 -8.83 -13.45
N LEU A 71 -10.29 -8.05 -13.04
CA LEU A 71 -8.96 -8.08 -13.65
C LEU A 71 -8.37 -9.50 -13.60
N MET A 72 -8.38 -10.13 -12.44
CA MET A 72 -7.81 -11.47 -12.26
C MET A 72 -8.56 -12.52 -13.09
N GLU A 73 -9.89 -12.38 -13.24
CA GLU A 73 -10.66 -13.24 -14.12
C GLU A 73 -10.28 -13.06 -15.60
N GLN A 74 -10.14 -11.82 -16.05
CA GLN A 74 -9.73 -11.52 -17.43
C GLN A 74 -8.31 -12.03 -17.74
N LEU A 75 -7.42 -12.09 -16.73
CA LEU A 75 -6.10 -12.67 -16.85
C LEU A 75 -6.11 -14.22 -16.78
N GLY A 76 -7.27 -14.84 -16.61
CA GLY A 76 -7.41 -16.31 -16.54
C GLY A 76 -7.16 -16.88 -15.14
N TYR A 77 -7.21 -16.06 -14.09
CA TYR A 77 -7.02 -16.46 -12.70
C TYR A 77 -8.35 -16.43 -11.92
N PRO A 78 -9.22 -17.45 -12.03
CA PRO A 78 -10.52 -17.47 -11.35
C PRO A 78 -10.37 -17.53 -9.81
N ARG A 79 -9.23 -18.06 -9.31
CA ARG A 79 -8.88 -18.08 -7.89
C ARG A 79 -7.44 -17.62 -7.69
N PHE A 80 -7.21 -16.80 -6.67
CA PHE A 80 -5.91 -16.16 -6.42
C PHE A 80 -5.69 -15.83 -4.94
N GLY A 81 -4.44 -15.65 -4.55
CA GLY A 81 -4.06 -15.05 -3.29
C GLY A 81 -4.08 -13.53 -3.39
N ALA A 82 -4.35 -12.83 -2.31
CA ALA A 82 -4.31 -11.39 -2.24
C ALA A 82 -3.40 -10.88 -1.13
N HIS A 83 -2.53 -9.95 -1.45
CA HIS A 83 -1.71 -9.23 -0.48
C HIS A 83 -1.91 -7.73 -0.63
N GLY A 84 -1.89 -7.01 0.50
CA GLY A 84 -1.86 -5.55 0.51
C GLY A 84 -1.39 -4.96 1.82
N GLY A 85 -0.81 -3.77 1.70
CA GLY A 85 -0.49 -2.88 2.79
C GLY A 85 -1.19 -1.54 2.62
N ASP A 86 -1.39 -0.78 3.69
CA ASP A 86 -2.06 0.52 3.64
C ASP A 86 -3.45 0.42 2.98
N VAL A 87 -3.78 1.24 1.96
CA VAL A 87 -5.02 1.12 1.16
C VAL A 87 -5.16 -0.27 0.55
N GLY A 88 -4.06 -0.87 0.11
CA GLY A 88 -4.04 -2.24 -0.40
C GLY A 88 -4.49 -3.29 0.62
N ALA A 89 -4.29 -3.03 1.92
CA ALA A 89 -4.79 -3.91 2.98
C ALA A 89 -6.33 -3.89 3.05
N PHE A 90 -6.96 -2.72 2.90
CA PHE A 90 -8.42 -2.60 2.84
C PHE A 90 -8.99 -3.34 1.62
N ILE A 91 -8.34 -3.17 0.46
CA ILE A 91 -8.75 -3.83 -0.78
C ILE A 91 -8.62 -5.35 -0.64
N SER A 92 -7.50 -5.85 -0.10
CA SER A 92 -7.27 -7.29 0.08
C SER A 92 -8.21 -7.90 1.13
N ALA A 93 -8.51 -7.17 2.22
CA ALA A 93 -9.50 -7.60 3.19
C ALA A 93 -10.91 -7.66 2.57
N GLN A 94 -11.27 -6.67 1.74
CA GLN A 94 -12.55 -6.65 1.02
C GLN A 94 -12.65 -7.79 0.00
N LEU A 95 -11.58 -8.12 -0.72
CA LEU A 95 -11.53 -9.31 -1.58
C LEU A 95 -11.83 -10.58 -0.79
N GLY A 96 -11.20 -10.76 0.38
CA GLY A 96 -11.46 -11.90 1.27
C GLY A 96 -12.87 -11.93 1.83
N HIS A 97 -13.53 -10.77 1.98
CA HIS A 97 -14.90 -10.67 2.47
C HIS A 97 -15.95 -10.87 1.36
N ALA A 98 -15.85 -10.10 0.27
CA ALA A 98 -16.90 -10.06 -0.76
C ALA A 98 -16.72 -11.09 -1.88
N HIS A 99 -15.50 -11.62 -2.06
CA HIS A 99 -15.14 -12.58 -3.11
C HIS A 99 -14.45 -13.82 -2.52
N ALA A 100 -14.87 -14.25 -1.33
CA ALA A 100 -14.22 -15.33 -0.56
C ALA A 100 -14.03 -16.63 -1.35
N GLU A 101 -14.98 -16.99 -2.23
CA GLU A 101 -14.92 -18.18 -3.08
C GLU A 101 -13.79 -18.14 -4.10
N ARG A 102 -13.29 -16.94 -4.42
CA ARG A 102 -12.19 -16.70 -5.36
C ARG A 102 -10.84 -16.54 -4.67
N ILE A 103 -10.82 -16.33 -3.37
CA ILE A 103 -9.60 -16.02 -2.61
C ILE A 103 -9.05 -17.29 -1.97
N THR A 104 -7.80 -17.61 -2.26
CA THR A 104 -7.08 -18.77 -1.68
C THR A 104 -6.42 -18.43 -0.36
N GLY A 105 -6.15 -17.16 -0.10
CA GLY A 105 -5.58 -16.64 1.14
C GLY A 105 -5.40 -15.14 1.07
N VAL A 106 -5.42 -14.48 2.22
CA VAL A 106 -5.16 -13.03 2.35
C VAL A 106 -3.98 -12.81 3.27
N HIS A 107 -3.03 -11.98 2.84
CA HIS A 107 -1.93 -11.49 3.66
C HIS A 107 -2.02 -9.97 3.77
N LEU A 108 -2.03 -9.44 4.99
CA LEU A 108 -2.14 -8.01 5.26
C LEU A 108 -0.92 -7.52 6.03
N THR A 109 -0.33 -6.43 5.56
CA THR A 109 0.55 -5.59 6.38
C THR A 109 -0.24 -4.38 6.83
N THR A 110 -0.06 -3.90 8.06
CA THR A 110 -0.83 -2.77 8.64
C THR A 110 -2.31 -3.07 8.98
N PRO A 111 -2.66 -4.22 9.56
CA PRO A 111 -4.05 -4.53 9.90
C PRO A 111 -4.65 -3.57 10.95
N GLY A 112 -3.84 -2.98 11.82
CA GLY A 112 -4.28 -2.02 12.83
C GLY A 112 -4.87 -0.73 12.27
N MET A 113 -4.57 -0.38 11.03
CA MET A 113 -5.14 0.77 10.33
C MET A 113 -6.66 0.61 10.12
N LEU A 114 -7.16 -0.61 9.91
CA LEU A 114 -8.59 -0.89 9.79
C LEU A 114 -9.35 -0.48 11.06
N THR A 115 -8.81 -0.77 12.23
CA THR A 115 -9.39 -0.40 13.53
C THR A 115 -9.41 1.12 13.72
N PHE A 116 -8.30 1.78 13.37
CA PHE A 116 -8.20 3.25 13.43
C PHE A 116 -9.21 3.94 12.50
N MET A 117 -9.33 3.48 11.26
CA MET A 117 -10.29 4.04 10.29
C MET A 117 -11.75 3.77 10.69
N ALA A 118 -12.02 2.72 11.47
CA ALA A 118 -13.33 2.47 12.08
C ALA A 118 -13.62 3.40 13.27
N GLY A 119 -12.75 4.37 13.55
CA GLY A 119 -12.93 5.35 14.64
C GLY A 119 -12.55 4.83 16.03
N LYS A 120 -11.99 3.62 16.12
CA LYS A 120 -11.48 3.07 17.37
C LYS A 120 -10.00 3.46 17.50
N GLY A 121 -9.72 4.45 18.34
CA GLY A 121 -8.34 4.79 18.72
C GLY A 121 -7.66 3.63 19.46
N TRP A 122 -6.33 3.63 19.48
CA TRP A 122 -5.57 2.70 20.32
C TRP A 122 -5.54 3.21 21.77
N ASP A 123 -5.88 2.32 22.70
CA ASP A 123 -5.81 2.57 24.14
C ASP A 123 -4.69 1.71 24.76
N ALA A 124 -4.18 2.12 25.93
CA ALA A 124 -3.22 1.33 26.68
C ALA A 124 -3.75 -0.08 27.00
N ALA A 125 -5.05 -0.21 27.19
CA ALA A 125 -5.72 -1.49 27.43
C ALA A 125 -5.77 -2.45 26.22
N ASP A 126 -5.46 -1.97 25.03
CA ASP A 126 -5.35 -2.83 23.82
C ASP A 126 -4.00 -3.58 23.74
N TYR A 127 -3.06 -3.27 24.67
CA TYR A 127 -1.72 -3.87 24.70
C TYR A 127 -1.63 -4.83 25.90
N ASP A 128 -1.03 -5.98 25.66
CA ASP A 128 -0.67 -6.89 26.75
C ASP A 128 0.61 -6.37 27.47
N GLU A 129 1.04 -7.08 28.53
CA GLU A 129 2.17 -6.68 29.35
C GLU A 129 3.49 -6.62 28.55
N GLN A 130 3.66 -7.48 27.53
CA GLN A 130 4.87 -7.52 26.72
C GLN A 130 4.89 -6.35 25.72
N ASP A 131 3.74 -6.01 25.15
CA ASP A 131 3.62 -4.99 24.12
C ASP A 131 3.38 -3.58 24.68
N ALA A 132 3.08 -3.44 25.98
CA ALA A 132 2.83 -2.14 26.64
C ALA A 132 3.99 -1.15 26.46
N VAL A 133 5.23 -1.62 26.30
CA VAL A 133 6.42 -0.81 26.02
C VAL A 133 6.31 -0.02 24.71
N HIS A 134 5.51 -0.47 23.74
CA HIS A 134 5.33 0.17 22.44
C HIS A 134 4.26 1.28 22.45
N PHE A 135 3.40 1.32 23.48
CA PHE A 135 2.29 2.28 23.54
C PHE A 135 2.75 3.76 23.54
N PRO A 136 3.80 4.19 24.28
CA PRO A 136 4.27 5.57 24.21
C PRO A 136 4.68 6.00 22.80
N ARG A 137 5.36 5.10 22.05
CA ARG A 137 5.72 5.36 20.66
C ARG A 137 4.50 5.45 19.75
N MET A 138 3.53 4.58 19.93
CA MET A 138 2.28 4.64 19.19
C MET A 138 1.56 5.98 19.40
N ARG A 139 1.50 6.47 20.64
CA ARG A 139 0.94 7.78 20.96
C ARG A 139 1.68 8.93 20.28
N GLN A 140 3.00 8.85 20.23
CA GLN A 140 3.81 9.83 19.51
C GLN A 140 3.50 9.82 18.00
N VAL A 141 3.45 8.64 17.38
CA VAL A 141 3.10 8.48 15.95
C VAL A 141 1.70 9.02 15.67
N GLN A 142 0.72 8.73 16.51
CA GLN A 142 -0.61 9.29 16.37
C GLN A 142 -0.61 10.83 16.38
N ALA A 143 0.19 11.45 17.26
CA ALA A 143 0.24 12.89 17.39
C ALA A 143 0.98 13.58 16.23
N SER A 144 2.04 12.96 15.68
CA SER A 144 2.91 13.60 14.67
C SER A 144 2.63 13.17 13.24
N GLU A 145 2.15 11.93 13.01
CA GLU A 145 2.14 11.34 11.67
C GLU A 145 0.74 11.17 11.06
N THR A 146 -0.33 11.52 11.78
CA THR A 146 -1.71 11.33 11.27
C THR A 146 -2.32 12.56 10.60
N GLY A 147 -1.61 13.70 10.56
CA GLY A 147 -2.10 14.94 9.95
C GLY A 147 -2.52 14.80 8.49
N HIS A 148 -1.85 13.93 7.74
CA HIS A 148 -2.20 13.64 6.35
C HIS A 148 -3.62 13.03 6.22
N PHE A 149 -4.07 12.17 7.15
CA PHE A 149 -5.42 11.63 7.14
C PHE A 149 -6.49 12.73 7.26
N VAL A 150 -6.25 13.69 8.15
CA VAL A 150 -7.18 14.81 8.35
C VAL A 150 -7.30 15.64 7.09
N ILE A 151 -6.18 15.98 6.46
CA ILE A 151 -6.17 16.78 5.23
C ILE A 151 -6.83 15.99 4.08
N GLN A 152 -6.43 14.75 3.88
CA GLN A 152 -6.93 13.92 2.77
C GLN A 152 -8.41 13.54 2.92
N SER A 153 -8.90 13.40 4.14
CA SER A 153 -10.33 13.12 4.39
C SER A 153 -11.23 14.34 4.34
N THR A 154 -10.67 15.56 4.40
CA THR A 154 -11.44 16.81 4.49
C THR A 154 -11.22 17.75 3.30
N LYS A 155 -9.97 18.04 2.97
CA LYS A 155 -9.59 19.04 1.94
C LYS A 155 -8.41 18.57 1.09
N PRO A 156 -8.50 17.41 0.41
CA PRO A 156 -7.38 16.84 -0.37
C PRO A 156 -6.95 17.73 -1.53
N GLN A 157 -7.86 18.52 -2.10
CA GLN A 157 -7.60 19.37 -3.27
C GLN A 157 -6.53 20.42 -3.00
N ASN A 158 -6.37 20.89 -1.76
CA ASN A 158 -5.33 21.85 -1.42
C ASN A 158 -3.92 21.29 -1.66
N LEU A 159 -3.72 20.01 -1.31
CA LEU A 159 -2.45 19.32 -1.58
C LEU A 159 -2.31 18.94 -3.05
N ALA A 160 -3.39 18.50 -3.69
CA ALA A 160 -3.38 18.13 -5.10
C ALA A 160 -2.89 19.28 -5.99
N VAL A 161 -3.43 20.48 -5.79
CA VAL A 161 -2.98 21.68 -6.52
C VAL A 161 -1.49 21.98 -6.27
N ALA A 162 -1.04 21.88 -5.02
CA ALA A 162 0.36 22.15 -4.69
C ALA A 162 1.32 21.09 -5.29
N PHE A 163 0.89 19.83 -5.32
CA PHE A 163 1.69 18.75 -5.89
C PHE A 163 1.74 18.78 -7.42
N ALA A 164 0.63 19.17 -8.07
CA ALA A 164 0.59 19.35 -9.52
C ALA A 164 1.43 20.55 -10.00
N ASP A 165 1.63 21.56 -9.15
CA ASP A 165 2.43 22.76 -9.47
C ASP A 165 3.93 22.56 -9.22
N SER A 166 4.31 21.70 -8.27
CA SER A 166 5.70 21.59 -7.82
C SER A 166 6.18 20.14 -7.66
N PRO A 167 7.04 19.63 -8.57
CA PRO A 167 7.65 18.31 -8.40
C PRO A 167 8.50 18.23 -7.13
N ALA A 168 9.13 19.35 -6.73
CA ALA A 168 9.89 19.41 -5.48
C ALA A 168 8.97 19.34 -4.25
N GLY A 169 7.79 19.94 -4.33
CA GLY A 169 6.77 19.86 -3.27
C GLY A 169 6.23 18.43 -3.11
N LEU A 170 5.92 17.77 -4.21
CA LEU A 170 5.54 16.36 -4.22
C LEU A 170 6.65 15.48 -3.65
N LEU A 171 7.89 15.64 -4.15
CA LEU A 171 9.04 14.86 -3.66
C LEU A 171 9.26 15.07 -2.15
N ALA A 172 9.20 16.30 -1.66
CA ALA A 172 9.37 16.60 -0.23
C ALA A 172 8.33 15.87 0.63
N TRP A 173 7.07 15.83 0.18
CA TRP A 173 6.00 15.09 0.86
C TRP A 173 6.26 13.58 0.89
N LEU A 174 6.62 13.00 -0.24
CA LEU A 174 6.90 11.56 -0.36
C LEU A 174 8.12 11.15 0.49
N VAL A 175 9.19 11.94 0.44
CA VAL A 175 10.42 11.70 1.22
C VAL A 175 10.17 11.81 2.72
N ASP A 176 9.37 12.80 3.16
CA ASP A 176 8.99 12.94 4.56
C ASP A 176 8.30 11.66 5.08
N LYS A 177 7.34 11.13 4.33
CA LYS A 177 6.64 9.90 4.72
C LYS A 177 7.56 8.68 4.72
N ARG A 178 8.41 8.53 3.71
CA ARG A 178 9.41 7.45 3.67
C ARG A 178 10.36 7.50 4.86
N ARG A 179 10.82 8.70 5.22
CA ARG A 179 11.73 8.89 6.35
C ARG A 179 11.09 8.58 7.69
N ASN A 180 9.86 9.04 7.90
CA ASN A 180 9.19 8.94 9.20
C ASN A 180 8.55 7.58 9.43
N TRP A 181 8.10 6.90 8.37
CA TRP A 181 7.43 5.60 8.44
C TRP A 181 8.35 4.42 8.11
N GLY A 182 9.52 4.68 7.54
CA GLY A 182 10.54 3.67 7.29
C GLY A 182 11.41 3.40 8.51
N ASP A 183 11.97 2.19 8.59
CA ASP A 183 12.97 1.81 9.61
C ASP A 183 14.36 2.32 9.21
N CYS A 184 14.50 3.63 9.11
CA CYS A 184 15.74 4.31 8.68
C CYS A 184 16.43 5.12 9.80
N HIS A 185 15.88 5.12 11.01
CA HIS A 185 16.43 5.83 12.17
C HIS A 185 16.82 7.29 11.88
N GLY A 186 16.05 7.96 11.00
CA GLY A 186 16.28 9.35 10.59
C GLY A 186 17.25 9.54 9.41
N ASP A 187 17.98 8.50 9.03
CA ASP A 187 18.82 8.46 7.81
C ASP A 187 18.11 7.68 6.72
N ILE A 188 17.38 8.39 5.84
CA ILE A 188 16.58 7.78 4.78
C ILE A 188 17.45 6.99 3.79
N GLU A 189 18.67 7.45 3.51
CA GLU A 189 19.57 6.80 2.54
C GLU A 189 20.10 5.45 3.05
N SER A 190 19.96 5.15 4.35
CA SER A 190 20.25 3.82 4.89
C SER A 190 19.29 2.73 4.38
N ARG A 191 18.12 3.10 3.84
CA ARG A 191 17.08 2.18 3.36
C ARG A 191 16.66 2.41 1.91
N PHE A 192 16.68 3.65 1.45
CA PHE A 192 16.22 4.05 0.13
C PHE A 192 17.32 4.83 -0.57
N SER A 193 17.73 4.42 -1.75
CA SER A 193 18.62 5.22 -2.57
C SER A 193 17.90 6.49 -3.06
N LYS A 194 18.67 7.51 -3.46
CA LYS A 194 18.11 8.72 -4.08
C LYS A 194 17.31 8.38 -5.33
N ASP A 195 17.79 7.45 -6.13
CA ASP A 195 17.11 6.99 -7.35
C ASP A 195 15.77 6.31 -7.01
N ASP A 196 15.72 5.44 -6.00
CA ASP A 196 14.45 4.85 -5.53
C ASP A 196 13.40 5.92 -5.13
N LEU A 197 13.85 6.99 -4.47
CA LEU A 197 12.97 8.07 -4.05
C LEU A 197 12.48 8.91 -5.23
N LEU A 198 13.39 9.19 -6.19
CA LEU A 198 13.07 9.91 -7.42
C LEU A 198 12.17 9.10 -8.34
N ASP A 199 12.43 7.81 -8.53
CA ASP A 199 11.59 6.92 -9.34
C ASP A 199 10.14 6.90 -8.82
N ASN A 200 9.96 6.78 -7.50
CA ASN A 200 8.63 6.83 -6.92
C ASN A 200 7.94 8.19 -7.13
N ALA A 201 8.67 9.29 -6.98
CA ALA A 201 8.13 10.62 -7.23
C ALA A 201 7.78 10.82 -8.72
N MET A 202 8.60 10.31 -9.63
CA MET A 202 8.35 10.38 -11.06
C MET A 202 7.15 9.54 -11.49
N LEU A 203 6.91 8.39 -10.86
CA LEU A 203 5.68 7.59 -11.09
C LEU A 203 4.41 8.36 -10.73
N TYR A 204 4.47 9.28 -9.77
CA TYR A 204 3.37 10.20 -9.49
C TYR A 204 3.33 11.37 -10.46
N TRP A 205 4.48 12.03 -10.66
CA TRP A 205 4.58 13.27 -11.42
C TRP A 205 4.33 13.10 -12.92
N ALA A 206 4.81 12.02 -13.51
CA ALA A 206 4.78 11.82 -14.96
C ALA A 206 3.51 11.09 -15.47
N THR A 207 2.65 10.63 -14.56
CA THR A 207 1.44 9.88 -14.93
C THR A 207 0.14 10.61 -14.57
N GLU A 208 0.21 11.92 -14.36
CA GLU A 208 -0.94 12.79 -14.07
C GLU A 208 -2.07 12.67 -15.10
#